data_cdf7b873aa70a7e778088fd71ba48d29
#
_entry.id   cdf7b873aa70a7e778088fd71ba48d29
#
_cell.length_a   1.000
_cell.length_b   1.000
_cell.length_c   1.000
_cell.angle_alpha   90.00
_cell.angle_beta   90.00
_cell.angle_gamma   90.00
#
_symmetry.space_group_name_H-M   'P 1'
#
loop_
_entity.id
_entity.type
_entity.pdbx_description
1 polymer ?
#
loop_
_entity_poly.entity_id
_entity_poly.type
_entity_poly.pdbx_seq_one_letter_code
_entity_poly.pdbx_strand_id
1 'polypeptide(L)'
;MAGSGKIVRTAVGVVAAVTVAAGGVWLLSGHKASNAQETAKAANQQPLLARGYTDAPEGTVVIAGDPAGGVVLGELKVKDGQKVKKGDVVAILSNFARADVSLRIAEADLAKLKQNGEFVLRGTRQADIALQEAQLKTSIEQNKLDALLRARSGKAPDVRELETAIAEQGLERQRVKLQLMKTTLENDLAQHDIDIANTQARIDSAKRTLEDSMVRTPIDGVVVQIFTREGERVSPSGIVKIVDMSKLRVLADVDELNVGRLKPGGKVDVTFRGNTDVFKGTIERIAPTVKRMQRVEPDGGSSTDARVVQVEITIDDPA
;
A
#
# COMPACT_ATOMS: atom_id res chain seq x y z
N MET A 1 -8.85 39.82 -19.18
CA MET A 1 -7.50 39.75 -19.77
C MET A 1 -6.98 38.35 -19.53
N ALA A 2 -6.93 37.56 -20.58
CA ALA A 2 -6.59 36.14 -20.55
C ALA A 2 -5.07 36.00 -20.62
N GLY A 3 -4.48 35.35 -19.61
CA GLY A 3 -3.06 34.97 -19.59
C GLY A 3 -2.94 33.48 -19.87
N SER A 4 -2.70 33.14 -21.14
CA SER A 4 -2.43 31.77 -21.58
C SER A 4 -1.05 31.33 -21.11
N GLY A 5 -0.98 30.47 -20.10
CA GLY A 5 0.24 29.78 -19.68
C GLY A 5 0.58 28.68 -20.68
N LYS A 6 1.62 28.90 -21.47
CA LYS A 6 2.19 27.88 -22.36
C LYS A 6 2.88 26.79 -21.54
N ILE A 7 2.29 25.61 -21.53
CA ILE A 7 2.94 24.41 -21.06
C ILE A 7 4.04 24.05 -22.09
N VAL A 8 5.29 24.30 -21.73
CA VAL A 8 6.45 23.83 -22.51
C VAL A 8 6.59 22.34 -22.22
N ARG A 9 6.05 21.51 -23.07
CA ARG A 9 6.39 20.09 -23.16
C ARG A 9 7.77 20.00 -23.79
N THR A 10 8.81 19.83 -23.00
CA THR A 10 10.11 19.37 -23.50
C THR A 10 9.95 17.92 -23.96
N ALA A 11 9.64 17.73 -25.23
CA ALA A 11 9.73 16.44 -25.87
C ALA A 11 11.21 16.11 -26.03
N VAL A 12 11.73 15.24 -25.14
CA VAL A 12 13.05 14.62 -25.36
C VAL A 12 12.88 13.67 -26.54
N GLY A 13 13.29 14.13 -27.72
CA GLY A 13 13.24 13.34 -28.94
C GLY A 13 14.33 12.27 -28.91
N VAL A 14 13.96 11.03 -28.63
CA VAL A 14 14.80 9.87 -28.78
C VAL A 14 14.74 9.42 -30.24
N VAL A 15 15.86 9.42 -30.94
CA VAL A 15 16.00 8.80 -32.25
C VAL A 15 16.61 7.41 -32.02
N ALA A 16 15.79 6.38 -32.05
CA ALA A 16 16.27 5.00 -32.04
C ALA A 16 16.52 4.56 -33.48
N ALA A 17 17.77 4.24 -33.81
CA ALA A 17 18.13 3.56 -35.05
C ALA A 17 18.07 2.06 -34.83
N VAL A 18 17.13 1.39 -35.49
CA VAL A 18 16.94 -0.07 -35.37
C VAL A 18 17.65 -0.71 -36.56
N THR A 19 18.74 -1.47 -36.32
CA THR A 19 19.44 -2.27 -37.33
C THR A 19 19.15 -3.75 -37.09
N VAL A 20 18.54 -4.41 -38.07
CA VAL A 20 18.27 -5.85 -38.03
C VAL A 20 19.39 -6.59 -38.76
N ALA A 21 20.24 -7.32 -38.05
CA ALA A 21 21.23 -8.22 -38.65
C ALA A 21 20.61 -9.60 -38.85
N ALA A 22 20.32 -9.95 -40.10
CA ALA A 22 19.91 -11.31 -40.45
C ALA A 22 21.16 -12.18 -40.75
N GLY A 23 21.54 -13.03 -39.76
CA GLY A 23 22.58 -14.05 -39.94
C GLY A 23 22.08 -15.17 -40.83
N GLY A 24 22.59 -15.26 -42.08
CA GLY A 24 22.32 -16.36 -43.01
C GLY A 24 23.49 -17.30 -43.06
N VAL A 25 23.23 -18.57 -42.83
CA VAL A 25 24.17 -19.70 -43.03
C VAL A 25 24.35 -19.95 -44.55
N TRP A 26 25.59 -19.95 -45.02
CA TRP A 26 25.98 -20.25 -46.39
C TRP A 26 26.11 -21.76 -46.61
N LEU A 27 25.33 -22.31 -47.53
CA LEU A 27 25.63 -23.60 -48.19
C LEU A 27 25.67 -23.38 -49.68
N LEU A 28 26.83 -23.76 -50.27
CA LEU A 28 27.14 -23.68 -51.69
C LEU A 28 26.27 -24.62 -52.53
N SER A 29 25.63 -24.09 -53.57
CA SER A 29 25.45 -24.80 -54.87
C SER A 29 25.07 -23.76 -55.91
N GLY A 30 25.86 -23.72 -56.96
CA GLY A 30 25.77 -22.79 -58.08
C GLY A 30 24.58 -23.04 -58.98
N HIS A 31 23.93 -21.90 -59.38
CA HIS A 31 23.32 -21.80 -60.73
C HIS A 31 23.19 -20.30 -61.05
N LYS A 32 23.63 -19.93 -62.25
CA LYS A 32 23.46 -18.60 -62.84
C LYS A 32 21.96 -18.32 -63.02
N ALA A 33 21.40 -17.38 -62.31
CA ALA A 33 20.09 -16.84 -62.57
C ALA A 33 20.14 -15.31 -62.42
N SER A 34 19.79 -14.68 -63.49
CA SER A 34 19.31 -13.36 -63.77
C SER A 34 19.49 -12.22 -62.73
N ASN A 35 20.17 -11.12 -63.17
CA ASN A 35 20.45 -9.89 -62.43
C ASN A 35 19.22 -9.15 -61.84
N ALA A 36 17.99 -9.57 -62.17
CA ALA A 36 16.78 -8.97 -61.58
C ALA A 36 16.44 -9.51 -60.17
N GLN A 37 16.92 -10.72 -59.82
CA GLN A 37 16.72 -11.28 -58.48
C GLN A 37 17.76 -10.79 -57.47
N GLU A 38 18.91 -10.35 -57.94
CA GLU A 38 19.99 -9.82 -57.08
C GLU A 38 19.66 -8.42 -56.58
N THR A 39 19.01 -7.57 -57.38
CA THR A 39 18.55 -6.24 -56.97
C THR A 39 17.38 -6.28 -55.96
N ALA A 40 16.48 -7.25 -56.09
CA ALA A 40 15.38 -7.44 -55.13
C ALA A 40 15.91 -8.01 -53.78
N LYS A 41 16.99 -8.80 -53.79
CA LYS A 41 17.61 -9.35 -52.61
C LYS A 41 18.47 -8.32 -51.85
N ALA A 42 19.12 -7.40 -52.59
CA ALA A 42 19.88 -6.29 -52.00
C ALA A 42 18.97 -5.21 -51.37
N ALA A 43 17.81 -4.96 -51.94
CA ALA A 43 16.81 -4.01 -51.34
C ALA A 43 16.26 -4.52 -50.01
N ASN A 44 16.32 -5.83 -49.75
CA ASN A 44 15.84 -6.41 -48.49
C ASN A 44 16.94 -6.45 -47.40
N GLN A 45 18.16 -5.98 -47.67
CA GLN A 45 19.30 -5.97 -46.75
C GLN A 45 19.61 -4.59 -46.16
N GLN A 46 18.87 -3.56 -46.56
CA GLN A 46 19.07 -2.25 -45.95
C GLN A 46 18.59 -2.27 -44.50
N PRO A 47 19.38 -1.73 -43.57
CA PRO A 47 18.98 -1.64 -42.17
C PRO A 47 17.70 -0.81 -42.06
N LEU A 48 16.72 -1.31 -41.35
CA LEU A 48 15.49 -0.61 -41.08
C LEU A 48 15.73 0.42 -39.97
N LEU A 49 15.57 1.69 -40.27
CA LEU A 49 15.66 2.77 -39.30
C LEU A 49 14.27 3.18 -38.93
N ALA A 50 13.99 3.23 -37.60
CA ALA A 50 12.75 3.74 -37.05
C ALA A 50 13.02 4.76 -35.94
N ARG A 51 12.12 5.69 -35.76
CA ARG A 51 12.15 6.63 -34.63
C ARG A 51 11.23 6.12 -33.56
N GLY A 52 11.61 6.37 -32.29
CA GLY A 52 10.80 5.96 -31.16
C GLY A 52 11.03 6.86 -29.96
N TYR A 53 10.33 6.54 -28.89
CA TYR A 53 10.47 7.19 -27.59
C TYR A 53 10.45 6.13 -26.50
N THR A 54 11.04 6.46 -25.35
CA THR A 54 10.98 5.60 -24.17
C THR A 54 9.67 5.77 -23.45
N ASP A 55 9.09 4.64 -23.04
CA ASP A 55 7.90 4.60 -22.21
C ASP A 55 8.02 3.45 -21.19
N ALA A 56 7.36 3.57 -20.07
CA ALA A 56 7.30 2.54 -19.04
C ALA A 56 5.85 2.39 -18.52
N PRO A 57 4.91 1.94 -19.38
CA PRO A 57 3.49 1.94 -19.04
C PRO A 57 3.16 1.08 -17.81
N GLU A 58 3.88 -0.04 -17.65
CA GLU A 58 3.71 -0.96 -16.51
C GLU A 58 4.62 -0.63 -15.32
N GLY A 59 5.63 0.20 -15.55
CA GLY A 59 6.61 0.62 -14.55
C GLY A 59 6.39 2.03 -14.01
N THR A 60 5.34 2.73 -14.43
CA THR A 60 5.06 4.10 -14.00
C THR A 60 3.98 4.13 -12.92
N VAL A 61 4.31 4.69 -11.77
CA VAL A 61 3.35 4.91 -10.69
C VAL A 61 3.33 6.38 -10.33
N VAL A 62 2.13 6.95 -10.31
CA VAL A 62 1.90 8.27 -9.73
C VAL A 62 1.41 8.07 -8.30
N ILE A 63 2.18 8.56 -7.35
CA ILE A 63 1.81 8.50 -5.94
C ILE A 63 0.90 9.69 -5.66
N ALA A 64 -0.36 9.38 -5.37
CA ALA A 64 -1.34 10.34 -4.91
C ALA A 64 -1.40 10.30 -3.37
N GLY A 65 -1.55 11.46 -2.75
CA GLY A 65 -2.09 11.52 -1.38
C GLY A 65 -3.61 11.37 -1.44
N ASP A 66 -4.28 11.40 -0.29
CA ASP A 66 -5.74 11.39 -0.26
C ASP A 66 -6.32 12.63 -0.98
N PRO A 67 -6.86 12.50 -2.19
CA PRO A 67 -7.37 13.65 -2.95
C PRO A 67 -8.68 14.19 -2.38
N ALA A 68 -9.41 13.40 -1.58
CA ALA A 68 -10.71 13.77 -1.01
C ALA A 68 -10.58 14.68 0.22
N GLY A 69 -9.45 14.63 0.92
CA GLY A 69 -9.25 15.29 2.20
C GLY A 69 -8.73 16.73 2.13
N GLY A 70 -8.31 17.22 0.98
CA GLY A 70 -7.69 18.54 0.86
C GLY A 70 -6.43 18.70 1.72
N VAL A 71 -5.72 17.60 1.94
CA VAL A 71 -4.53 17.53 2.79
C VAL A 71 -3.39 18.30 2.16
N VAL A 72 -2.63 19.03 2.96
CA VAL A 72 -1.45 19.77 2.55
C VAL A 72 -0.23 18.86 2.68
N LEU A 73 0.72 18.95 1.74
CA LEU A 73 2.00 18.28 1.84
C LEU A 73 2.85 18.99 2.92
N GLY A 74 3.20 18.28 3.98
CA GLY A 74 4.00 18.82 5.07
C GLY A 74 5.49 18.84 4.72
N GLU A 75 6.03 17.71 4.31
CA GLU A 75 7.46 17.54 3.98
C GLU A 75 7.62 16.59 2.80
N LEU A 76 8.54 16.93 1.89
CA LEU A 76 8.91 16.08 0.77
C LEU A 76 10.30 15.46 1.04
N LYS A 77 10.36 14.14 1.11
CA LYS A 77 11.59 13.40 1.44
C LYS A 77 12.46 13.04 0.23
N VAL A 78 11.99 13.32 -0.97
CA VAL A 78 12.63 12.91 -2.22
C VAL A 78 12.85 14.10 -3.15
N LYS A 79 13.82 13.94 -4.08
CA LYS A 79 14.15 14.93 -5.11
C LYS A 79 13.99 14.32 -6.50
N ASP A 80 13.83 15.17 -7.51
CA ASP A 80 13.85 14.73 -8.91
C ASP A 80 15.16 13.99 -9.22
N GLY A 81 15.05 12.86 -9.92
CA GLY A 81 16.17 11.99 -10.25
C GLY A 81 16.63 11.04 -9.13
N GLN A 82 16.03 11.09 -7.94
CA GLN A 82 16.42 10.24 -6.83
C GLN A 82 15.94 8.81 -7.03
N LYS A 83 16.81 7.82 -6.77
CA LYS A 83 16.45 6.40 -6.70
C LYS A 83 15.76 6.12 -5.36
N VAL A 84 14.65 5.40 -5.41
CA VAL A 84 13.85 5.00 -4.24
C VAL A 84 13.55 3.51 -4.29
N LYS A 85 13.38 2.91 -3.12
CA LYS A 85 13.02 1.50 -2.95
C LYS A 85 11.57 1.37 -2.47
N LYS A 86 10.92 0.30 -2.83
CA LYS A 86 9.59 -0.05 -2.34
C LYS A 86 9.50 0.07 -0.81
N GLY A 87 8.52 0.85 -0.33
CA GLY A 87 8.32 1.13 1.09
C GLY A 87 9.00 2.40 1.60
N ASP A 88 9.90 3.02 0.85
CA ASP A 88 10.51 4.28 1.24
C ASP A 88 9.46 5.38 1.40
N VAL A 89 9.62 6.23 2.42
CA VAL A 89 8.75 7.39 2.62
C VAL A 89 9.14 8.49 1.64
N VAL A 90 8.25 8.83 0.75
CA VAL A 90 8.45 9.88 -0.26
C VAL A 90 7.93 11.23 0.20
N ALA A 91 6.89 11.23 1.04
CA ALA A 91 6.29 12.45 1.55
C ALA A 91 5.63 12.23 2.91
N ILE A 92 5.53 13.30 3.68
CA ILE A 92 4.80 13.36 4.96
C ILE A 92 3.71 14.42 4.82
N LEU A 93 2.48 14.05 5.12
CA LEU A 93 1.33 14.95 5.07
C LEU A 93 1.26 15.82 6.35
N SER A 94 0.64 16.98 6.26
CA SER A 94 0.54 17.95 7.37
C SER A 94 -0.23 17.43 8.59
N ASN A 95 -1.06 16.40 8.41
CA ASN A 95 -1.82 15.76 9.50
C ASN A 95 -0.99 14.76 10.33
N PHE A 96 0.25 14.43 9.94
CA PHE A 96 1.10 13.45 10.61
C PHE A 96 1.27 13.73 12.11
N ALA A 97 1.64 14.96 12.48
CA ALA A 97 1.85 15.32 13.88
C ALA A 97 0.56 15.14 14.73
N ARG A 98 -0.60 15.45 14.15
CA ARG A 98 -1.90 15.25 14.83
C ARG A 98 -2.22 13.76 14.96
N ALA A 99 -1.96 12.97 13.94
CA ALA A 99 -2.18 11.52 13.94
C ALA A 99 -1.27 10.83 14.99
N ASP A 100 0.01 11.22 15.08
CA ASP A 100 0.95 10.71 16.08
C ASP A 100 0.49 11.02 17.51
N VAL A 101 0.06 12.25 17.78
CA VAL A 101 -0.50 12.62 19.10
C VAL A 101 -1.77 11.82 19.40
N SER A 102 -2.66 11.63 18.42
CA SER A 102 -3.89 10.84 18.61
C SER A 102 -3.58 9.39 18.96
N LEU A 103 -2.57 8.80 18.33
CA LEU A 103 -2.10 7.44 18.64
C LEU A 103 -1.58 7.35 20.08
N ARG A 104 -0.70 8.27 20.46
CA ARG A 104 -0.14 8.28 21.84
C ARG A 104 -1.22 8.46 22.90
N ILE A 105 -2.22 9.29 22.66
CA ILE A 105 -3.36 9.45 23.58
C ILE A 105 -4.11 8.13 23.72
N ALA A 106 -4.46 7.47 22.60
CA ALA A 106 -5.18 6.20 22.63
C ALA A 106 -4.37 5.08 23.34
N GLU A 107 -3.05 5.04 23.15
CA GLU A 107 -2.16 4.11 23.85
C GLU A 107 -2.09 4.38 25.36
N ALA A 108 -2.03 5.66 25.75
CA ALA A 108 -2.07 6.06 27.16
C ALA A 108 -3.41 5.71 27.83
N ASP A 109 -4.54 5.92 27.12
CA ASP A 109 -5.87 5.52 27.59
C ASP A 109 -5.94 4.00 27.83
N LEU A 110 -5.40 3.19 26.91
CA LEU A 110 -5.34 1.74 27.09
C LEU A 110 -4.50 1.33 28.29
N ALA A 111 -3.34 1.94 28.47
CA ALA A 111 -2.46 1.67 29.61
C ALA A 111 -3.17 1.98 30.94
N LYS A 112 -3.83 3.16 31.01
CA LYS A 112 -4.63 3.57 32.17
C LYS A 112 -5.78 2.60 32.44
N LEU A 113 -6.49 2.18 31.39
CA LEU A 113 -7.61 1.25 31.51
C LEU A 113 -7.13 -0.11 32.09
N LYS A 114 -6.06 -0.65 31.55
CA LYS A 114 -5.45 -1.91 32.02
C LYS A 114 -5.02 -1.78 33.48
N GLN A 115 -4.31 -0.72 33.84
CA GLN A 115 -3.85 -0.50 35.21
C GLN A 115 -5.03 -0.39 36.19
N ASN A 116 -6.09 0.32 35.84
CA ASN A 116 -7.30 0.42 36.67
C ASN A 116 -8.00 -0.92 36.85
N GLY A 117 -8.10 -1.72 35.78
CA GLY A 117 -8.70 -3.06 35.83
C GLY A 117 -7.93 -4.00 36.74
N GLU A 118 -6.60 -4.03 36.63
CA GLU A 118 -5.76 -4.86 37.52
C GLU A 118 -5.90 -4.42 38.99
N PHE A 119 -5.84 -3.14 39.28
CA PHE A 119 -5.87 -2.65 40.65
C PHE A 119 -7.25 -2.74 41.28
N VAL A 120 -8.31 -2.25 40.62
CA VAL A 120 -9.65 -2.13 41.18
C VAL A 120 -10.43 -3.44 41.11
N LEU A 121 -10.49 -4.07 39.91
CA LEU A 121 -11.35 -5.23 39.69
C LEU A 121 -10.70 -6.52 40.19
N ARG A 122 -9.45 -6.76 39.83
CA ARG A 122 -8.73 -8.00 40.21
C ARG A 122 -8.04 -7.91 41.55
N GLY A 123 -7.64 -6.71 42.01
CA GLY A 123 -7.06 -6.51 43.32
C GLY A 123 -8.12 -6.32 44.40
N THR A 124 -8.65 -5.12 44.51
CA THR A 124 -9.51 -4.70 45.65
C THR A 124 -10.81 -5.51 45.72
N ARG A 125 -11.57 -5.59 44.63
CA ARG A 125 -12.88 -6.27 44.64
C ARG A 125 -12.76 -7.79 44.87
N GLN A 126 -11.72 -8.40 44.32
CA GLN A 126 -11.48 -9.82 44.55
C GLN A 126 -11.11 -10.12 46.03
N ALA A 127 -10.33 -9.23 46.64
CA ALA A 127 -10.01 -9.29 48.06
C ALA A 127 -11.25 -9.12 48.96
N ASP A 128 -12.17 -8.18 48.59
CA ASP A 128 -13.42 -7.99 49.32
C ASP A 128 -14.33 -9.23 49.25
N ILE A 129 -14.41 -9.88 48.11
CA ILE A 129 -15.16 -11.14 47.94
C ILE A 129 -14.53 -12.23 48.78
N ALA A 130 -13.21 -12.39 48.77
CA ALA A 130 -12.51 -13.40 49.58
C ALA A 130 -12.73 -13.17 51.08
N LEU A 131 -12.73 -11.90 51.51
CA LEU A 131 -13.06 -11.54 52.91
C LEU A 131 -14.50 -11.92 53.24
N GLN A 132 -15.47 -11.60 52.37
CA GLN A 132 -16.87 -11.97 52.57
C GLN A 132 -17.10 -13.48 52.57
N GLU A 133 -16.37 -14.24 51.77
CA GLU A 133 -16.38 -15.72 51.81
C GLU A 133 -15.85 -16.26 53.14
N ALA A 134 -14.76 -15.71 53.64
CA ALA A 134 -14.20 -16.12 54.92
C ALA A 134 -15.16 -15.82 56.08
N GLN A 135 -15.81 -14.63 56.07
CA GLN A 135 -16.83 -14.25 57.02
C GLN A 135 -18.05 -15.18 56.98
N LEU A 136 -18.54 -15.51 55.80
CA LEU A 136 -19.64 -16.46 55.63
C LEU A 136 -19.28 -17.84 56.17
N LYS A 137 -18.07 -18.32 55.89
CA LYS A 137 -17.58 -19.61 56.44
C LYS A 137 -17.57 -19.60 57.96
N THR A 138 -17.03 -18.55 58.58
CA THR A 138 -17.03 -18.38 60.05
C THR A 138 -18.45 -18.36 60.62
N SER A 139 -19.38 -17.62 59.98
CA SER A 139 -20.79 -17.58 60.39
C SER A 139 -21.49 -18.94 60.30
N ILE A 140 -21.15 -19.76 59.28
CA ILE A 140 -21.68 -21.12 59.17
C ILE A 140 -21.17 -21.99 60.30
N GLU A 141 -19.88 -21.93 60.64
CA GLU A 141 -19.30 -22.67 61.78
C GLU A 141 -19.90 -22.29 63.11
N GLN A 142 -20.05 -20.96 63.37
CA GLN A 142 -20.72 -20.43 64.55
C GLN A 142 -22.18 -20.92 64.67
N ASN A 143 -22.94 -20.83 63.55
CA ASN A 143 -24.32 -21.28 63.55
C ASN A 143 -24.45 -22.79 63.81
N LYS A 144 -23.52 -23.63 63.36
CA LYS A 144 -23.47 -25.06 63.69
C LYS A 144 -23.29 -25.27 65.22
N LEU A 145 -22.34 -24.53 65.81
CA LEU A 145 -22.07 -24.58 67.25
C LEU A 145 -23.31 -24.14 68.06
N ASP A 146 -23.90 -23.01 67.67
CA ASP A 146 -25.09 -22.48 68.33
C ASP A 146 -26.29 -23.41 68.22
N ALA A 147 -26.45 -24.13 67.08
CA ALA A 147 -27.50 -25.12 66.90
C ALA A 147 -27.31 -26.31 67.88
N LEU A 148 -26.07 -26.76 68.11
CA LEU A 148 -25.78 -27.76 69.11
C LEU A 148 -26.08 -27.32 70.53
N LEU A 149 -25.76 -26.08 70.87
CA LEU A 149 -26.05 -25.44 72.16
C LEU A 149 -27.54 -25.27 72.36
N ARG A 150 -28.31 -24.82 71.36
CA ARG A 150 -29.78 -24.71 71.38
C ARG A 150 -30.46 -26.07 71.58
N ALA A 151 -29.95 -27.12 70.97
CA ALA A 151 -30.46 -28.48 71.14
C ALA A 151 -30.37 -28.97 72.63
N ARG A 152 -29.38 -28.48 73.38
CA ARG A 152 -29.14 -28.80 74.80
C ARG A 152 -29.85 -27.82 75.75
N SER A 153 -30.35 -26.67 75.26
CA SER A 153 -31.03 -25.69 76.05
C SER A 153 -32.43 -26.21 76.42
N GLY A 154 -32.87 -26.07 77.60
CA GLY A 154 -34.22 -26.50 78.03
C GLY A 154 -35.39 -25.66 77.49
N LYS A 155 -35.21 -24.94 76.40
CA LYS A 155 -36.22 -24.09 75.72
C LYS A 155 -37.32 -24.92 75.05
N ALA A 156 -38.53 -24.37 74.94
CA ALA A 156 -39.63 -24.98 74.21
C ALA A 156 -39.27 -25.26 72.74
N PRO A 157 -39.80 -26.33 72.11
CA PRO A 157 -39.50 -26.71 70.74
C PRO A 157 -39.73 -25.57 69.72
N ASP A 158 -40.86 -24.87 69.81
CA ASP A 158 -41.25 -23.80 68.93
C ASP A 158 -40.27 -22.61 68.95
N VAL A 159 -39.71 -22.28 70.13
CA VAL A 159 -38.71 -21.21 70.26
C VAL A 159 -37.38 -21.60 69.59
N ARG A 160 -36.99 -22.88 69.72
CA ARG A 160 -35.77 -23.43 69.10
C ARG A 160 -35.88 -23.42 67.57
N GLU A 161 -37.05 -23.80 67.07
CA GLU A 161 -37.34 -23.81 65.63
C GLU A 161 -37.29 -22.38 65.06
N LEU A 162 -37.92 -21.38 65.74
CA LEU A 162 -37.89 -20.00 65.35
C LEU A 162 -36.46 -19.43 65.35
N GLU A 163 -35.67 -19.68 66.40
CA GLU A 163 -34.27 -19.25 66.52
C GLU A 163 -33.40 -19.86 65.36
N THR A 164 -33.69 -21.11 64.96
CA THR A 164 -32.98 -21.76 63.87
C THR A 164 -33.35 -21.15 62.55
N ALA A 165 -34.65 -20.91 62.31
CA ALA A 165 -35.12 -20.26 61.11
C ALA A 165 -34.54 -18.85 60.90
N ILE A 166 -34.46 -18.05 62.01
CA ILE A 166 -33.83 -16.72 61.98
C ILE A 166 -32.33 -16.81 61.63
N ALA A 167 -31.61 -17.78 62.20
CA ALA A 167 -30.19 -17.99 61.90
C ALA A 167 -29.95 -18.43 60.45
N GLU A 168 -30.79 -19.32 59.91
CA GLU A 168 -30.75 -19.76 58.53
C GLU A 168 -31.05 -18.62 57.57
N GLN A 169 -32.05 -17.80 57.83
CA GLN A 169 -32.33 -16.58 57.03
C GLN A 169 -31.16 -15.58 57.08
N GLY A 170 -30.46 -15.48 58.17
CA GLY A 170 -29.25 -14.68 58.30
C GLY A 170 -28.12 -15.15 57.37
N LEU A 171 -27.88 -16.47 57.35
CA LEU A 171 -26.90 -17.09 56.46
C LEU A 171 -27.30 -16.93 54.99
N GLU A 172 -28.56 -17.13 54.69
CA GLU A 172 -29.05 -17.00 53.30
C GLU A 172 -28.89 -15.57 52.78
N ARG A 173 -29.15 -14.55 53.59
CA ARG A 173 -28.88 -13.17 53.23
C ARG A 173 -27.37 -12.92 52.93
N GLN A 174 -26.46 -13.53 53.70
CA GLN A 174 -25.04 -13.42 53.46
C GLN A 174 -24.62 -14.15 52.18
N ARG A 175 -25.19 -15.29 51.87
CA ARG A 175 -24.96 -16.03 50.60
C ARG A 175 -25.44 -15.22 49.41
N VAL A 176 -26.64 -14.69 49.45
CA VAL A 176 -27.19 -13.85 48.36
C VAL A 176 -26.33 -12.61 48.17
N LYS A 177 -25.87 -11.95 49.23
CA LYS A 177 -24.96 -10.81 49.15
C LYS A 177 -23.66 -11.18 48.48
N LEU A 178 -23.04 -12.32 48.85
CA LEU A 178 -21.83 -12.78 48.24
C LEU A 178 -22.01 -13.12 46.77
N GLN A 179 -23.13 -13.77 46.45
CA GLN A 179 -23.46 -14.09 45.03
C GLN A 179 -23.64 -12.79 44.19
N LEU A 180 -24.34 -11.80 44.73
CA LEU A 180 -24.47 -10.51 44.06
C LEU A 180 -23.11 -9.85 43.81
N MET A 181 -22.21 -9.86 44.82
CA MET A 181 -20.86 -9.30 44.67
C MET A 181 -20.06 -10.02 43.55
N LYS A 182 -20.17 -11.36 43.47
CA LYS A 182 -19.52 -12.14 42.40
C LYS A 182 -20.06 -11.79 41.03
N THR A 183 -21.39 -11.79 40.88
CA THR A 183 -22.04 -11.46 39.60
C THR A 183 -21.72 -10.03 39.17
N THR A 184 -21.69 -9.09 40.14
CA THR A 184 -21.31 -7.70 39.84
C THR A 184 -19.87 -7.62 39.34
N LEU A 185 -18.93 -8.35 39.98
CA LEU A 185 -17.55 -8.37 39.53
C LEU A 185 -17.40 -8.99 38.13
N GLU A 186 -18.12 -10.10 37.85
CA GLU A 186 -18.13 -10.73 36.52
C GLU A 186 -18.62 -9.75 35.45
N ASN A 187 -19.72 -9.02 35.71
CA ASN A 187 -20.25 -8.03 34.78
C ASN A 187 -19.27 -6.86 34.59
N ASP A 188 -18.64 -6.38 35.68
CA ASP A 188 -17.67 -5.30 35.59
C ASP A 188 -16.40 -5.71 34.81
N LEU A 189 -15.95 -6.95 34.99
CA LEU A 189 -14.84 -7.53 34.21
C LEU A 189 -15.21 -7.64 32.72
N ALA A 190 -16.41 -8.15 32.43
CA ALA A 190 -16.87 -8.23 31.04
C ALA A 190 -16.98 -6.85 30.38
N GLN A 191 -17.49 -5.84 31.12
CA GLN A 191 -17.53 -4.45 30.62
C GLN A 191 -16.13 -3.89 30.40
N HIS A 192 -15.22 -4.14 31.32
CA HIS A 192 -13.82 -3.70 31.20
C HIS A 192 -13.12 -4.33 30.00
N ASP A 193 -13.37 -5.61 29.71
CA ASP A 193 -12.83 -6.28 28.53
C ASP A 193 -13.38 -5.66 27.22
N ILE A 194 -14.65 -5.29 27.21
CA ILE A 194 -15.27 -4.54 26.10
C ILE A 194 -14.60 -3.18 25.92
N ASP A 195 -14.35 -2.46 27.02
CA ASP A 195 -13.72 -1.13 26.97
C ASP A 195 -12.26 -1.22 26.47
N ILE A 196 -11.53 -2.27 26.87
CA ILE A 196 -10.19 -2.60 26.32
C ILE A 196 -10.30 -2.84 24.81
N ALA A 197 -11.23 -3.68 24.36
CA ALA A 197 -11.41 -3.98 22.95
C ALA A 197 -11.74 -2.73 22.12
N ASN A 198 -12.63 -1.88 22.62
CA ASN A 198 -12.98 -0.61 21.99
C ASN A 198 -11.78 0.34 21.89
N THR A 199 -10.98 0.44 22.97
CA THR A 199 -9.79 1.27 22.99
C THR A 199 -8.72 0.73 22.06
N GLN A 200 -8.57 -0.59 21.97
CA GLN A 200 -7.67 -1.23 21.00
C GLN A 200 -8.08 -0.93 19.55
N ALA A 201 -9.37 -0.99 19.24
CA ALA A 201 -9.89 -0.62 17.91
C ALA A 201 -9.61 0.87 17.57
N ARG A 202 -9.65 1.76 18.58
CA ARG A 202 -9.25 3.17 18.42
C ARG A 202 -7.77 3.33 18.13
N ILE A 203 -6.92 2.55 18.80
CA ILE A 203 -5.47 2.50 18.54
C ILE A 203 -5.22 2.03 17.10
N ASP A 204 -5.87 0.97 16.66
CA ASP A 204 -5.69 0.44 15.30
C ASP A 204 -6.14 1.45 14.23
N SER A 205 -7.22 2.18 14.50
CA SER A 205 -7.67 3.30 13.64
C SER A 205 -6.65 4.45 13.62
N ALA A 206 -6.13 4.84 14.79
CA ALA A 206 -5.13 5.90 14.88
C ALA A 206 -3.81 5.53 14.19
N LYS A 207 -3.39 4.26 14.29
CA LYS A 207 -2.22 3.72 13.57
C LYS A 207 -2.38 3.81 12.06
N ARG A 208 -3.54 3.39 11.53
CA ARG A 208 -3.82 3.53 10.09
C ARG A 208 -3.78 4.99 9.64
N THR A 209 -4.39 5.89 10.41
CA THR A 209 -4.37 7.33 10.10
C THR A 209 -2.93 7.88 10.10
N LEU A 210 -2.08 7.39 11.01
CA LEU A 210 -0.67 7.77 11.05
C LEU A 210 0.09 7.20 9.83
N GLU A 211 -0.14 5.94 9.48
CA GLU A 211 0.43 5.31 8.30
C GLU A 211 0.01 6.00 7.01
N ASP A 212 -1.28 6.33 6.87
CA ASP A 212 -1.83 7.06 5.72
C ASP A 212 -1.26 8.48 5.58
N SER A 213 -0.78 9.07 6.68
CA SER A 213 -0.09 10.36 6.66
C SER A 213 1.37 10.29 6.19
N MET A 214 1.94 9.08 6.08
CA MET A 214 3.26 8.81 5.52
C MET A 214 3.10 8.18 4.14
N VAL A 215 3.30 8.97 3.12
CA VAL A 215 3.18 8.51 1.73
C VAL A 215 4.42 7.71 1.33
N ARG A 216 4.22 6.43 0.96
CA ARG A 216 5.31 5.51 0.60
C ARG A 216 5.23 5.09 -0.85
N THR A 217 6.39 4.78 -1.45
CA THR A 217 6.43 4.22 -2.80
C THR A 217 6.06 2.73 -2.79
N PRO A 218 5.17 2.29 -3.71
CA PRO A 218 4.82 0.87 -3.85
C PRO A 218 5.81 0.08 -4.71
N ILE A 219 6.73 0.76 -5.41
CA ILE A 219 7.69 0.16 -6.34
C ILE A 219 9.10 0.68 -6.11
N ASP A 220 10.10 -0.08 -6.56
CA ASP A 220 11.47 0.39 -6.76
C ASP A 220 11.49 1.26 -8.02
N GLY A 221 12.30 2.33 -8.03
CA GLY A 221 12.38 3.16 -9.22
C GLY A 221 13.11 4.49 -9.02
N VAL A 222 12.89 5.38 -9.97
CA VAL A 222 13.45 6.74 -9.97
C VAL A 222 12.33 7.76 -9.99
N VAL A 223 12.44 8.78 -9.16
CA VAL A 223 11.52 9.94 -9.16
C VAL A 223 11.78 10.75 -10.43
N VAL A 224 10.81 10.78 -11.32
CA VAL A 224 10.93 11.51 -12.61
C VAL A 224 10.22 12.84 -12.61
N GLN A 225 9.27 13.06 -11.70
CA GLN A 225 8.55 14.32 -11.61
C GLN A 225 7.91 14.51 -10.25
N ILE A 226 8.03 15.72 -9.71
CA ILE A 226 7.34 16.19 -8.52
C ILE A 226 6.19 17.10 -8.96
N PHE A 227 4.95 16.77 -8.56
CA PHE A 227 3.75 17.54 -8.89
C PHE A 227 3.31 18.50 -7.79
N THR A 228 3.58 18.13 -6.51
CA THR A 228 3.16 18.91 -5.33
C THR A 228 4.39 19.22 -4.49
N ARG A 229 4.53 20.48 -4.07
CA ARG A 229 5.62 20.96 -3.21
C ARG A 229 5.18 21.07 -1.76
N GLU A 230 6.15 21.19 -0.87
CA GLU A 230 5.91 21.43 0.55
C GLU A 230 5.05 22.68 0.77
N GLY A 231 4.07 22.58 1.65
CA GLY A 231 3.09 23.64 1.94
C GLY A 231 1.94 23.75 0.92
N GLU A 232 2.00 23.02 -0.20
CA GLU A 232 0.92 23.01 -1.18
C GLU A 232 -0.13 21.93 -0.84
N ARG A 233 -1.36 22.16 -1.28
CA ARG A 233 -2.41 21.14 -1.24
C ARG A 233 -2.08 20.07 -2.26
N VAL A 234 -2.27 18.80 -1.90
CA VAL A 234 -2.03 17.69 -2.81
C VAL A 234 -2.84 17.86 -4.09
N SER A 235 -2.13 17.84 -5.22
CA SER A 235 -2.71 18.01 -6.56
C SER A 235 -3.51 16.78 -6.97
N PRO A 236 -4.57 16.91 -7.78
CA PRO A 236 -5.22 15.79 -8.45
C PRO A 236 -4.26 14.95 -9.33
N SER A 237 -3.16 15.57 -9.78
CA SER A 237 -2.08 14.90 -10.51
C SER A 237 -1.17 14.05 -9.62
N GLY A 238 -1.38 14.05 -8.31
CA GLY A 238 -0.56 13.34 -7.33
C GLY A 238 0.54 14.19 -6.71
N ILE A 239 1.44 13.51 -5.97
CA ILE A 239 2.58 14.13 -5.30
C ILE A 239 3.85 13.97 -6.15
N VAL A 240 4.18 12.73 -6.50
CA VAL A 240 5.37 12.39 -7.30
C VAL A 240 5.05 11.30 -8.32
N LYS A 241 5.80 11.30 -9.41
CA LYS A 241 5.80 10.25 -10.42
C LYS A 241 7.10 9.46 -10.30
N ILE A 242 6.98 8.13 -10.12
CA ILE A 242 8.10 7.21 -10.03
C ILE A 242 8.03 6.24 -11.19
N VAL A 243 9.19 5.94 -11.77
CA VAL A 243 9.33 5.01 -12.90
C VAL A 243 10.30 3.91 -12.52
N ASP A 244 9.87 2.68 -12.68
CA ASP A 244 10.72 1.50 -12.59
C ASP A 244 11.54 1.40 -13.88
N MET A 245 12.84 1.70 -13.77
CA MET A 245 13.74 1.70 -14.92
C MET A 245 13.96 0.30 -15.50
N SER A 246 13.72 -0.77 -14.73
CA SER A 246 13.83 -2.15 -15.21
C SER A 246 12.74 -2.52 -16.22
N LYS A 247 11.63 -1.77 -16.23
CA LYS A 247 10.48 -1.95 -17.14
C LYS A 247 10.44 -0.92 -18.26
N LEU A 248 11.58 -0.27 -18.51
CA LEU A 248 11.69 0.69 -19.59
C LEU A 248 11.61 -0.02 -20.95
N ARG A 249 10.70 0.44 -21.78
CA ARG A 249 10.52 -0.02 -23.16
C ARG A 249 10.78 1.12 -24.14
N VAL A 250 11.15 0.76 -25.35
CA VAL A 250 11.20 1.70 -26.48
C VAL A 250 10.00 1.42 -27.37
N LEU A 251 9.20 2.44 -27.60
CA LEU A 251 8.10 2.42 -28.57
C LEU A 251 8.61 3.02 -29.86
N ALA A 252 8.88 2.17 -30.86
CA ALA A 252 9.35 2.57 -32.17
C ALA A 252 8.18 2.67 -33.16
N ASP A 253 8.09 3.77 -33.89
CA ASP A 253 7.12 3.96 -34.95
C ASP A 253 7.74 3.51 -36.28
N VAL A 254 7.27 2.38 -36.81
CA VAL A 254 7.76 1.75 -38.02
C VAL A 254 6.74 1.95 -39.14
N ASP A 255 7.23 2.33 -40.31
CA ASP A 255 6.38 2.47 -41.49
C ASP A 255 5.65 1.16 -41.83
N GLU A 256 4.34 1.25 -42.14
CA GLU A 256 3.47 0.10 -42.44
C GLU A 256 4.06 -0.81 -43.52
N LEU A 257 4.73 -0.26 -44.51
CA LEU A 257 5.33 -0.99 -45.61
C LEU A 257 6.50 -1.87 -45.16
N ASN A 258 7.13 -1.54 -44.06
CA ASN A 258 8.31 -2.24 -43.53
C ASN A 258 7.99 -3.21 -42.38
N VAL A 259 6.79 -3.19 -41.83
CA VAL A 259 6.40 -4.01 -40.67
C VAL A 259 6.53 -5.51 -40.99
N GLY A 260 6.22 -5.94 -42.19
CA GLY A 260 6.36 -7.33 -42.63
C GLY A 260 7.77 -7.91 -42.50
N ARG A 261 8.81 -7.08 -42.38
CA ARG A 261 10.20 -7.48 -42.18
C ARG A 261 10.53 -7.77 -40.72
N LEU A 262 9.67 -7.34 -39.79
CA LEU A 262 9.84 -7.49 -38.34
C LEU A 262 9.14 -8.74 -37.83
N LYS A 263 9.74 -9.38 -36.83
CA LYS A 263 9.13 -10.51 -36.12
C LYS A 263 9.29 -10.30 -34.61
N PRO A 264 8.31 -10.67 -33.80
CA PRO A 264 8.50 -10.77 -32.36
C PRO A 264 9.70 -11.66 -32.03
N GLY A 265 10.50 -11.28 -31.04
CA GLY A 265 11.76 -11.92 -30.69
C GLY A 265 12.97 -11.44 -31.52
N GLY A 266 12.79 -10.61 -32.54
CA GLY A 266 13.88 -10.02 -33.33
C GLY A 266 14.79 -9.14 -32.50
N LYS A 267 16.10 -9.21 -32.72
CA LYS A 267 17.09 -8.35 -32.04
C LYS A 267 17.21 -7.01 -32.76
N VAL A 268 17.37 -5.95 -32.00
CA VAL A 268 17.44 -4.58 -32.50
C VAL A 268 18.51 -3.81 -31.74
N ASP A 269 19.08 -2.82 -32.40
CA ASP A 269 20.00 -1.86 -31.81
C ASP A 269 19.27 -0.54 -31.56
N VAL A 270 19.36 -0.07 -30.33
CA VAL A 270 18.73 1.17 -29.87
C VAL A 270 19.80 2.20 -29.53
N THR A 271 19.72 3.38 -30.15
CA THR A 271 20.61 4.49 -29.83
C THR A 271 19.77 5.69 -29.35
N PHE A 272 20.20 6.33 -28.26
CA PHE A 272 19.55 7.53 -27.73
C PHE A 272 20.18 8.79 -28.33
N ARG A 273 19.34 9.77 -28.65
CA ARG A 273 19.84 11.04 -29.16
C ARG A 273 20.72 11.73 -28.11
N GLY A 274 21.95 12.02 -28.48
CA GLY A 274 22.94 12.63 -27.59
C GLY A 274 23.83 11.64 -26.84
N ASN A 275 23.60 10.33 -27.02
CA ASN A 275 24.48 9.27 -26.55
C ASN A 275 25.03 8.49 -27.73
N THR A 276 26.29 8.06 -27.67
CA THR A 276 26.94 7.22 -28.69
C THR A 276 26.82 5.73 -28.40
N ASP A 277 26.33 5.37 -27.21
CA ASP A 277 26.19 3.99 -26.80
C ASP A 277 25.05 3.30 -27.57
N VAL A 278 25.28 2.04 -27.92
CA VAL A 278 24.31 1.19 -28.59
C VAL A 278 23.80 0.16 -27.60
N PHE A 279 22.52 0.25 -27.30
CA PHE A 279 21.84 -0.70 -26.41
C PHE A 279 21.21 -1.81 -27.25
N LYS A 280 21.35 -3.05 -26.80
CA LYS A 280 20.66 -4.19 -27.40
C LYS A 280 19.23 -4.29 -26.89
N GLY A 281 18.30 -4.58 -27.78
CA GLY A 281 16.91 -4.78 -27.43
C GLY A 281 16.27 -5.93 -28.21
N THR A 282 15.13 -6.35 -27.72
CA THR A 282 14.32 -7.41 -28.31
C THR A 282 12.94 -6.88 -28.62
N ILE A 283 12.44 -7.17 -29.82
CA ILE A 283 11.05 -6.84 -30.22
C ILE A 283 10.11 -7.74 -29.38
N GLU A 284 9.35 -7.14 -28.50
CA GLU A 284 8.39 -7.86 -27.67
C GLU A 284 7.04 -8.00 -28.37
N ARG A 285 6.55 -6.90 -28.93
CA ARG A 285 5.24 -6.86 -29.56
C ARG A 285 5.20 -5.88 -30.74
N ILE A 286 4.44 -6.24 -31.75
CA ILE A 286 4.09 -5.38 -32.89
C ILE A 286 2.61 -5.06 -32.75
N ALA A 287 2.23 -3.78 -32.65
CA ALA A 287 0.84 -3.40 -32.50
C ALA A 287 0.04 -3.78 -33.75
N PRO A 288 -1.17 -4.35 -33.59
CA PRO A 288 -1.99 -4.74 -34.75
C PRO A 288 -2.69 -3.54 -35.41
N THR A 289 -2.47 -2.33 -34.88
CA THR A 289 -3.15 -1.11 -35.34
C THR A 289 -2.19 -0.15 -36.02
N VAL A 290 -2.62 0.41 -37.15
CA VAL A 290 -1.91 1.45 -37.86
C VAL A 290 -2.35 2.81 -37.33
N LYS A 291 -1.37 3.64 -36.95
CA LYS A 291 -1.60 5.04 -36.56
C LYS A 291 -1.26 5.96 -37.72
N ARG A 292 -2.04 6.98 -37.92
CA ARG A 292 -1.70 8.08 -38.86
C ARG A 292 -0.86 9.12 -38.13
N MET A 293 0.30 9.45 -38.67
CA MET A 293 1.18 10.48 -38.16
C MET A 293 1.35 11.57 -39.21
N GLN A 294 1.01 12.79 -38.86
CA GLN A 294 1.33 13.94 -39.73
C GLN A 294 2.82 14.24 -39.59
N ARG A 295 3.57 14.00 -40.63
CA ARG A 295 4.99 14.35 -40.73
C ARG A 295 5.08 15.74 -41.34
N VAL A 296 5.44 16.74 -40.54
CA VAL A 296 5.81 18.07 -41.06
C VAL A 296 7.28 17.99 -41.43
N GLU A 297 7.57 18.15 -42.73
CA GLU A 297 8.97 18.25 -43.18
C GLU A 297 9.54 19.64 -42.83
N PRO A 298 10.85 19.71 -42.45
CA PRO A 298 11.47 20.98 -42.05
C PRO A 298 11.49 22.06 -43.12
N ASP A 299 11.36 21.67 -44.39
CA ASP A 299 11.48 22.55 -45.54
C ASP A 299 10.14 23.12 -46.07
N GLY A 300 9.07 23.07 -45.29
CA GLY A 300 7.77 23.66 -45.67
C GLY A 300 7.02 22.91 -46.78
N GLY A 301 7.44 21.70 -47.11
CA GLY A 301 6.72 20.79 -48.02
C GLY A 301 5.46 20.21 -47.36
N SER A 302 4.51 19.78 -48.19
CA SER A 302 3.23 19.23 -47.75
C SER A 302 3.36 18.14 -46.70
N SER A 303 2.52 18.18 -45.65
CA SER A 303 2.45 17.16 -44.65
C SER A 303 2.15 15.78 -45.29
N THR A 304 3.10 14.85 -45.28
CA THR A 304 2.88 13.50 -45.76
C THR A 304 2.16 12.69 -44.68
N ASP A 305 1.02 12.13 -45.01
CA ASP A 305 0.25 11.23 -44.15
C ASP A 305 1.04 9.91 -44.05
N ALA A 306 1.90 9.80 -43.03
CA ALA A 306 2.69 8.58 -42.80
C ALA A 306 1.86 7.59 -41.94
N ARG A 307 1.71 6.39 -42.45
CA ARG A 307 1.11 5.28 -41.73
C ARG A 307 2.19 4.51 -40.97
N VAL A 308 2.08 4.48 -39.64
CA VAL A 308 3.05 3.83 -38.79
C VAL A 308 2.41 2.76 -37.92
N VAL A 309 3.14 1.72 -37.68
CA VAL A 309 2.82 0.67 -36.73
C VAL A 309 3.77 0.79 -35.55
N GLN A 310 3.24 0.76 -34.35
CA GLN A 310 4.03 0.86 -33.12
C GLN A 310 4.62 -0.49 -32.75
N VAL A 311 5.92 -0.52 -32.53
CA VAL A 311 6.69 -1.71 -32.15
C VAL A 311 7.24 -1.49 -30.74
N GLU A 312 6.94 -2.40 -29.83
CA GLU A 312 7.45 -2.40 -28.46
C GLU A 312 8.76 -3.20 -28.41
N ILE A 313 9.78 -2.55 -27.87
CA ILE A 313 11.13 -3.09 -27.77
C ILE A 313 11.55 -3.03 -26.31
N THR A 314 11.92 -4.17 -25.75
CA THR A 314 12.51 -4.25 -24.41
C THR A 314 14.02 -4.14 -24.53
N ILE A 315 14.64 -3.31 -23.70
CA ILE A 315 16.09 -3.13 -23.63
C ILE A 315 16.65 -4.28 -22.78
N ASP A 316 17.63 -5.02 -23.33
CA ASP A 316 18.17 -6.22 -22.68
C ASP A 316 19.01 -5.88 -21.43
N ASP A 317 19.65 -4.69 -21.39
CA ASP A 317 20.43 -4.20 -20.25
C ASP A 317 20.20 -2.67 -20.09
N PRO A 318 19.20 -2.26 -19.33
CA PRO A 318 18.99 -0.86 -18.98
C PRO A 318 20.00 -0.46 -17.90
N ALA A 319 21.15 0.07 -18.28
CA ALA A 319 22.20 0.53 -17.38
C ALA A 319 21.78 1.81 -16.60
#